data_0304a015c84b9c73ddb74d8faa482e0f
#
_entry.id   0304a015c84b9c73ddb74d8faa482e0f
#
_cell.length_a   1.000
_cell.length_b   1.000
_cell.length_c   1.000
_cell.angle_alpha   90.00
_cell.angle_beta   90.00
_cell.angle_gamma   90.00
#
_symmetry.space_group_name_H-M   'P 1'
#
loop_
_entity.id
_entity.type
_entity.pdbx_description
1 polymer ?
#
loop_
_entity_poly.entity_id
_entity_poly.type
_entity_poly.pdbx_seq_one_letter_code
_entity_poly.pdbx_strand_id
1 'polypeptide(L)'
;MSELVQGAPTSVSADVRVVGVSKSFDGSTKVLDGVDVDVAAGATLALLGPSGCGKTTLLRIIAGLERPDDGTVSVGGQTLTSPATMVPPERRRVGMVFQDWALFPHLSVARNVGFGLPRQERRRSPRIDEALELVGLSTMGDRMPATLSGGQQQRVALARAIAPRPSVLLLDEPFSNLDASLRSKVRTEIHQLLVELGITTIFVTHDQDEAFVLGDRVAVIADRSVVQQGSPEVLYGRPATRWLAGFVGDANFVAAEAAGTRAVTALGPVGLYEPADGTVDLLIRPEELELVPDSGRSVQGSHDRGDGLSGRVELVEFVGHDTTYVVRAEDIELHIRRASMPVAARGEQVRVRWVGDRAAWFPTE
;
A
#
# COMPACT_ATOMS: atom_id res chain seq x y z
N MET A 1 -5.51 38.76 -6.57
CA MET A 1 -4.44 39.06 -5.59
C MET A 1 -4.43 37.88 -4.65
N SER A 2 -3.50 36.99 -4.92
CA SER A 2 -3.35 35.72 -4.19
C SER A 2 -2.19 35.92 -3.22
N GLU A 3 -2.49 36.13 -1.94
CA GLU A 3 -1.50 36.10 -0.87
C GLU A 3 -1.15 34.64 -0.60
N LEU A 4 0.06 34.30 -1.00
CA LEU A 4 0.73 33.07 -0.63
C LEU A 4 0.84 33.01 0.91
N VAL A 5 0.19 32.03 1.51
CA VAL A 5 0.42 31.63 2.90
C VAL A 5 1.88 31.18 3.02
N GLN A 6 2.72 32.08 3.50
CA GLN A 6 4.11 31.79 3.81
C GLN A 6 4.22 31.05 5.14
N GLY A 7 4.79 29.84 5.10
CA GLY A 7 5.55 29.31 6.21
C GLY A 7 4.82 28.44 7.21
N ALA A 8 4.35 27.26 6.80
CA ALA A 8 4.29 26.14 7.74
C ALA A 8 5.73 25.84 8.19
N PRO A 9 6.03 25.81 9.52
CA PRO A 9 7.37 25.52 9.99
C PRO A 9 7.70 24.07 9.68
N THR A 10 8.57 23.87 8.69
CA THR A 10 9.05 22.58 8.21
C THR A 10 9.61 21.76 9.38
N SER A 11 8.91 20.68 9.74
CA SER A 11 9.55 19.58 10.46
C SER A 11 10.70 19.09 9.56
N VAL A 12 11.90 18.98 10.10
CA VAL A 12 13.01 18.39 9.35
C VAL A 12 12.71 16.92 9.23
N SER A 13 12.17 16.49 8.06
CA SER A 13 11.94 15.09 7.74
C SER A 13 13.25 14.32 7.82
N ALA A 14 13.20 13.09 8.30
CA ALA A 14 14.37 12.24 8.45
C ALA A 14 14.14 10.90 7.74
N ASP A 15 15.19 10.35 7.13
CA ASP A 15 15.19 9.00 6.62
C ASP A 15 15.02 7.98 7.75
N VAL A 16 14.46 6.83 7.42
CA VAL A 16 14.34 5.68 8.35
C VAL A 16 15.03 4.50 7.71
N ARG A 17 15.93 3.87 8.46
CA ARG A 17 16.59 2.64 8.03
C ARG A 17 16.46 1.56 9.09
N VAL A 18 15.95 0.43 8.69
CA VAL A 18 15.81 -0.81 9.45
C VAL A 18 16.74 -1.82 8.80
N VAL A 19 17.64 -2.44 9.58
CA VAL A 19 18.62 -3.41 9.06
C VAL A 19 18.64 -4.65 9.92
N GLY A 20 18.33 -5.81 9.32
CA GLY A 20 18.41 -7.12 9.91
C GLY A 20 17.53 -7.34 11.13
N VAL A 21 16.40 -6.62 11.23
CA VAL A 21 15.54 -6.67 12.43
C VAL A 21 14.85 -8.02 12.54
N SER A 22 15.09 -8.69 13.67
CA SER A 22 14.44 -9.94 14.06
C SER A 22 13.71 -9.79 15.38
N LYS A 23 12.57 -10.49 15.54
CA LYS A 23 11.76 -10.48 16.76
C LYS A 23 11.03 -11.79 16.97
N SER A 24 11.10 -12.27 18.23
CA SER A 24 10.30 -13.37 18.77
C SER A 24 9.68 -12.95 20.10
N PHE A 25 8.47 -13.42 20.42
CA PHE A 25 7.83 -13.13 21.70
C PHE A 25 7.96 -14.30 22.70
N ASP A 26 8.07 -15.52 22.19
CA ASP A 26 8.17 -16.75 22.99
C ASP A 26 9.56 -17.39 22.99
N GLY A 27 10.53 -16.73 22.33
CA GLY A 27 11.90 -17.22 22.16
C GLY A 27 12.05 -18.36 21.14
N SER A 28 10.96 -18.88 20.59
CA SER A 28 10.97 -20.00 19.64
C SER A 28 10.47 -19.61 18.25
N THR A 29 9.37 -18.87 18.19
CA THR A 29 8.72 -18.49 16.93
C THR A 29 9.02 -17.04 16.60
N LYS A 30 9.80 -16.83 15.53
CA LYS A 30 10.06 -15.49 15.01
C LYS A 30 8.78 -14.89 14.43
N VAL A 31 8.51 -13.64 14.71
CA VAL A 31 7.47 -12.80 14.08
C VAL A 31 8.09 -11.96 12.95
N LEU A 32 9.36 -11.55 13.14
CA LEU A 32 10.19 -10.90 12.13
C LEU A 32 11.53 -11.64 12.07
N ASP A 33 12.07 -11.82 10.85
CA ASP A 33 13.32 -12.52 10.62
C ASP A 33 14.18 -11.79 9.60
N GLY A 34 15.19 -11.05 10.08
CA GLY A 34 16.14 -10.34 9.24
C GLY A 34 15.51 -9.25 8.34
N VAL A 35 14.55 -8.51 8.85
CA VAL A 35 13.81 -7.51 8.07
C VAL A 35 14.67 -6.30 7.77
N ASP A 36 14.76 -5.95 6.49
CA ASP A 36 15.39 -4.73 5.96
C ASP A 36 14.34 -3.81 5.35
N VAL A 37 14.32 -2.54 5.76
CA VAL A 37 13.43 -1.50 5.22
C VAL A 37 14.19 -0.17 5.15
N ASP A 38 14.05 0.54 4.02
CA ASP A 38 14.63 1.86 3.80
C ASP A 38 13.56 2.85 3.34
N VAL A 39 13.50 4.02 4.00
CA VAL A 39 12.55 5.09 3.69
C VAL A 39 13.29 6.40 3.57
N ALA A 40 13.25 7.01 2.40
CA ALA A 40 13.86 8.31 2.17
C ALA A 40 13.15 9.41 2.99
N ALA A 41 13.88 10.47 3.34
CA ALA A 41 13.30 11.61 4.02
C ALA A 41 12.16 12.23 3.19
N GLY A 42 11.00 12.45 3.81
CA GLY A 42 9.80 12.99 3.17
C GLY A 42 8.98 11.98 2.36
N ALA A 43 9.44 10.76 2.19
CA ALA A 43 8.70 9.72 1.47
C ALA A 43 7.69 9.00 2.37
N THR A 44 6.65 8.47 1.74
CA THR A 44 5.64 7.62 2.37
C THR A 44 5.89 6.16 2.00
N LEU A 45 6.10 5.29 3.00
CA LEU A 45 6.20 3.85 2.84
C LEU A 45 4.95 3.14 3.37
N ALA A 46 4.32 2.32 2.55
CA ALA A 46 3.30 1.37 2.99
C ALA A 46 3.94 0.03 3.38
N LEU A 47 3.62 -0.47 4.58
CA LEU A 47 3.90 -1.85 4.98
C LEU A 47 2.65 -2.68 4.70
N LEU A 48 2.69 -3.49 3.66
CA LEU A 48 1.58 -4.33 3.18
C LEU A 48 1.86 -5.80 3.48
N GLY A 49 0.84 -6.61 3.70
CA GLY A 49 1.00 -8.06 3.89
C GLY A 49 -0.17 -8.69 4.63
N PRO A 50 -0.24 -10.02 4.70
CA PRO A 50 -1.30 -10.74 5.42
C PRO A 50 -1.39 -10.36 6.90
N SER A 51 -2.53 -10.65 7.53
CA SER A 51 -2.68 -10.46 8.98
C SER A 51 -1.71 -11.35 9.74
N GLY A 52 -1.09 -10.78 10.79
CA GLY A 52 -0.15 -11.53 11.65
C GLY A 52 1.28 -11.67 11.11
N CYS A 53 1.64 -11.11 9.93
CA CYS A 53 2.99 -11.23 9.37
C CYS A 53 4.05 -10.32 10.02
N GLY A 54 3.71 -9.56 11.07
CA GLY A 54 4.68 -8.76 11.84
C GLY A 54 4.71 -7.25 11.55
N LYS A 55 3.86 -6.69 10.65
CA LYS A 55 3.84 -5.26 10.28
C LYS A 55 3.73 -4.32 11.50
N THR A 56 2.72 -4.51 12.35
CA THR A 56 2.52 -3.73 13.58
C THR A 56 3.70 -3.90 14.55
N THR A 57 4.30 -5.09 14.61
CA THR A 57 5.49 -5.33 15.43
C THR A 57 6.68 -4.51 14.93
N LEU A 58 6.92 -4.48 13.62
CA LEU A 58 7.95 -3.64 13.02
C LEU A 58 7.71 -2.16 13.31
N LEU A 59 6.47 -1.70 13.13
CA LEU A 59 6.09 -0.31 13.43
C LEU A 59 6.36 0.05 14.90
N ARG A 60 6.01 -0.84 15.86
CA ARG A 60 6.28 -0.67 17.29
C ARG A 60 7.77 -0.66 17.63
N ILE A 61 8.59 -1.44 16.93
CA ILE A 61 10.05 -1.42 17.07
C ILE A 61 10.60 -0.06 16.61
N ILE A 62 10.14 0.47 15.47
CA ILE A 62 10.53 1.81 14.99
C ILE A 62 10.10 2.89 15.99
N ALA A 63 8.89 2.79 16.55
CA ALA A 63 8.39 3.70 17.59
C ALA A 63 9.14 3.61 18.92
N GLY A 64 9.86 2.50 19.18
CA GLY A 64 10.52 2.22 20.46
C GLY A 64 9.61 1.66 21.54
N LEU A 65 8.44 1.17 21.14
CA LEU A 65 7.48 0.51 22.01
C LEU A 65 7.80 -0.99 22.19
N GLU A 66 8.57 -1.55 21.26
CA GLU A 66 9.01 -2.94 21.28
C GLU A 66 10.52 -3.02 21.03
N ARG A 67 11.20 -3.95 21.70
CA ARG A 67 12.63 -4.20 21.51
C ARG A 67 12.83 -5.35 20.54
N PRO A 68 13.63 -5.19 19.47
CA PRO A 68 13.99 -6.31 18.62
C PRO A 68 14.99 -7.22 19.36
N ASP A 69 15.07 -8.47 18.90
CA ASP A 69 16.06 -9.43 19.40
C ASP A 69 17.40 -9.22 18.71
N ASP A 70 17.36 -8.79 17.42
CA ASP A 70 18.54 -8.46 16.62
C ASP A 70 18.25 -7.34 15.62
N GLY A 71 19.29 -6.82 14.98
CA GLY A 71 19.21 -5.75 13.99
C GLY A 71 19.22 -4.34 14.58
N THR A 72 19.05 -3.36 13.71
CA THR A 72 19.15 -1.94 14.06
C THR A 72 18.05 -1.11 13.42
N VAL A 73 17.63 -0.03 14.10
CA VAL A 73 16.76 1.01 13.56
C VAL A 73 17.46 2.35 13.73
N SER A 74 17.57 3.10 12.63
CA SER A 74 18.09 4.47 12.63
C SER A 74 17.10 5.44 11.99
N VAL A 75 17.11 6.68 12.48
CA VAL A 75 16.31 7.80 11.96
C VAL A 75 17.23 9.02 11.84
N GLY A 76 17.30 9.62 10.66
CA GLY A 76 18.19 10.75 10.39
C GLY A 76 19.67 10.43 10.66
N GLY A 77 20.11 9.21 10.34
CA GLY A 77 21.46 8.73 10.62
C GLY A 77 21.75 8.39 12.10
N GLN A 78 20.83 8.65 13.01
CA GLN A 78 20.99 8.30 14.43
C GLN A 78 20.41 6.91 14.73
N THR A 79 21.21 6.00 15.25
CA THR A 79 20.73 4.69 15.73
C THR A 79 19.87 4.88 16.97
N LEU A 80 18.58 4.52 16.85
CA LEU A 80 17.60 4.59 17.93
C LEU A 80 17.39 3.26 18.63
N THR A 81 17.62 2.15 17.91
CA THR A 81 17.46 0.80 18.45
C THR A 81 18.56 -0.11 17.92
N SER A 82 19.14 -0.92 18.80
CA SER A 82 20.04 -2.02 18.52
C SER A 82 19.97 -3.02 19.68
N PRO A 83 20.62 -4.20 19.61
CA PRO A 83 20.69 -5.10 20.78
C PRO A 83 21.23 -4.43 22.05
N ALA A 84 22.15 -3.45 21.89
CA ALA A 84 22.78 -2.73 23.01
C ALA A 84 22.06 -1.42 23.38
N THR A 85 21.32 -0.82 22.45
CA THR A 85 20.76 0.53 22.61
C THR A 85 19.26 0.53 22.35
N MET A 86 18.50 1.21 23.23
CA MET A 86 17.09 1.48 23.01
C MET A 86 16.76 2.88 23.49
N VAL A 87 16.62 3.81 22.55
CA VAL A 87 16.13 5.16 22.84
C VAL A 87 14.63 5.06 23.16
N PRO A 88 14.16 5.60 24.29
CA PRO A 88 12.75 5.53 24.66
C PRO A 88 11.86 6.34 23.70
N PRO A 89 10.57 5.98 23.51
CA PRO A 89 9.67 6.58 22.51
C PRO A 89 9.61 8.10 22.55
N GLU A 90 9.52 8.68 23.74
CA GLU A 90 9.40 10.14 23.94
C GLU A 90 10.63 10.95 23.52
N ARG A 91 11.75 10.28 23.23
CA ARG A 91 13.00 10.91 22.76
C ARG A 91 13.31 10.65 21.27
N ARG A 92 12.45 9.90 20.57
CA ARG A 92 12.69 9.50 19.17
C ARG A 92 12.30 10.55 18.13
N ARG A 93 11.52 11.56 18.52
CA ARG A 93 10.90 12.50 17.58
C ARG A 93 10.05 11.78 16.51
N VAL A 94 9.41 10.69 16.87
CA VAL A 94 8.53 9.88 16.05
C VAL A 94 7.10 10.06 16.58
N GLY A 95 6.18 10.47 15.70
CA GLY A 95 4.74 10.50 16.00
C GLY A 95 4.12 9.14 15.68
N MET A 96 3.11 8.72 16.43
CA MET A 96 2.39 7.47 16.16
C MET A 96 0.89 7.64 16.31
N VAL A 97 0.15 7.11 15.34
CA VAL A 97 -1.31 6.92 15.39
C VAL A 97 -1.57 5.42 15.51
N PHE A 98 -2.30 5.02 16.54
CA PHE A 98 -2.66 3.62 16.79
C PHE A 98 -3.95 3.26 16.06
N GLN A 99 -4.17 1.97 15.82
CA GLN A 99 -5.31 1.41 15.11
C GLN A 99 -6.67 1.81 15.72
N ASP A 100 -6.77 1.85 17.07
CA ASP A 100 -7.95 2.28 17.83
C ASP A 100 -7.97 3.78 18.14
N TRP A 101 -7.09 4.56 17.47
CA TRP A 101 -6.84 5.99 17.68
C TRP A 101 -6.35 6.36 19.06
N ALA A 102 -6.55 5.52 20.08
CA ALA A 102 -6.11 5.65 21.47
C ALA A 102 -6.34 7.07 22.04
N LEU A 103 -7.50 7.67 21.76
CA LEU A 103 -7.85 8.98 22.32
C LEU A 103 -8.18 8.86 23.81
N PHE A 104 -7.76 9.84 24.59
CA PHE A 104 -8.10 9.94 26.00
C PHE A 104 -9.55 10.39 26.14
N PRO A 105 -10.49 9.52 26.57
CA PRO A 105 -11.93 9.85 26.54
C PRO A 105 -12.34 10.93 27.55
N HIS A 106 -11.52 11.16 28.58
CA HIS A 106 -11.73 12.16 29.62
C HIS A 106 -11.09 13.53 29.31
N LEU A 107 -10.40 13.65 28.19
CA LEU A 107 -9.78 14.89 27.72
C LEU A 107 -10.53 15.45 26.52
N SER A 108 -10.65 16.78 26.44
CA SER A 108 -11.17 17.43 25.22
C SER A 108 -10.24 17.22 24.02
N VAL A 109 -10.72 17.53 22.82
CA VAL A 109 -9.94 17.46 21.57
C VAL A 109 -8.63 18.24 21.71
N ALA A 110 -8.67 19.50 22.11
CA ALA A 110 -7.47 20.32 22.27
C ALA A 110 -6.49 19.73 23.30
N ARG A 111 -7.00 19.13 24.38
CA ARG A 111 -6.16 18.46 25.38
C ARG A 111 -5.58 17.13 24.89
N ASN A 112 -6.31 16.41 24.05
CA ASN A 112 -5.77 15.24 23.37
C ASN A 112 -4.61 15.64 22.46
N VAL A 113 -4.79 16.65 21.62
CA VAL A 113 -3.75 17.16 20.71
C VAL A 113 -2.52 17.67 21.48
N GLY A 114 -2.74 18.42 22.54
CA GLY A 114 -1.67 18.96 23.39
C GLY A 114 -0.94 17.92 24.25
N PHE A 115 -1.42 16.67 24.33
CA PHE A 115 -0.88 15.68 25.26
C PHE A 115 0.61 15.36 25.02
N GLY A 116 1.04 15.30 23.76
CA GLY A 116 2.43 15.04 23.35
C GLY A 116 3.37 16.23 23.53
N LEU A 117 2.85 17.42 23.83
CA LEU A 117 3.64 18.63 24.00
C LEU A 117 4.30 18.70 25.39
N PRO A 118 5.35 19.53 25.57
CA PRO A 118 5.92 19.82 26.87
C PRO A 118 4.84 20.27 27.86
N ARG A 119 4.98 19.90 29.14
CA ARG A 119 3.95 20.09 30.16
C ARG A 119 3.40 21.53 30.24
N GLN A 120 4.25 22.52 29.96
CA GLN A 120 3.88 23.95 29.97
C GLN A 120 2.98 24.33 28.77
N GLU A 121 3.08 23.63 27.66
CA GLU A 121 2.36 23.87 26.39
C GLU A 121 1.07 23.04 26.26
N ARG A 122 0.85 22.02 27.07
CA ARG A 122 -0.25 21.04 26.94
C ARG A 122 -1.65 21.64 27.00
N ARG A 123 -1.82 22.78 27.62
CA ARG A 123 -3.14 23.43 27.81
C ARG A 123 -3.40 24.53 26.81
N ARG A 124 -2.36 25.23 26.40
CA ARG A 124 -2.40 26.35 25.42
C ARG A 124 -1.09 26.40 24.69
N SER A 125 -1.12 26.20 23.39
CA SER A 125 0.03 26.36 22.53
C SER A 125 -0.49 26.63 21.12
N PRO A 126 0.11 27.55 20.35
CA PRO A 126 -0.22 27.74 18.95
C PRO A 126 -0.12 26.43 18.13
N ARG A 127 0.73 25.51 18.55
CA ARG A 127 0.86 24.18 17.91
C ARG A 127 -0.42 23.34 17.97
N ILE A 128 -1.26 23.53 19.01
CA ILE A 128 -2.55 22.82 19.14
C ILE A 128 -3.51 23.36 18.09
N ASP A 129 -3.60 24.69 17.96
CA ASP A 129 -4.48 25.36 17.02
C ASP A 129 -4.04 25.08 15.57
N GLU A 130 -2.73 25.19 15.29
CA GLU A 130 -2.13 24.81 14.00
C GLU A 130 -2.44 23.35 13.61
N ALA A 131 -2.25 22.40 14.54
CA ALA A 131 -2.52 20.99 14.30
C ALA A 131 -4.01 20.71 14.06
N LEU A 132 -4.91 21.41 14.77
CA LEU A 132 -6.36 21.32 14.55
C LEU A 132 -6.78 21.95 13.22
N GLU A 133 -6.15 23.03 12.82
CA GLU A 133 -6.39 23.67 11.52
C GLU A 133 -5.96 22.75 10.38
N LEU A 134 -4.76 22.16 10.44
CA LEU A 134 -4.25 21.21 9.44
C LEU A 134 -5.19 20.04 9.21
N VAL A 135 -5.88 19.54 10.23
CA VAL A 135 -6.84 18.43 10.09
C VAL A 135 -8.29 18.89 9.90
N GLY A 136 -8.55 20.21 9.75
CA GLY A 136 -9.90 20.77 9.53
C GLY A 136 -10.81 20.69 10.75
N LEU A 137 -10.27 20.77 11.97
CA LEU A 137 -11.01 20.67 13.23
C LEU A 137 -10.86 21.92 14.13
N SER A 138 -10.52 23.08 13.60
CA SER A 138 -10.25 24.34 14.33
C SER A 138 -11.33 24.72 15.34
N THR A 139 -12.62 24.45 15.04
CA THR A 139 -13.75 24.82 15.90
C THR A 139 -14.13 23.74 16.91
N MET A 140 -13.42 22.62 16.96
CA MET A 140 -13.81 21.45 17.76
C MET A 140 -12.96 21.24 19.03
N GLY A 141 -12.06 22.17 19.37
CA GLY A 141 -11.09 22.02 20.45
C GLY A 141 -11.69 21.66 21.82
N ASP A 142 -12.87 22.19 22.14
CA ASP A 142 -13.53 21.95 23.43
C ASP A 142 -14.42 20.71 23.46
N ARG A 143 -14.65 20.05 22.32
CA ARG A 143 -15.48 18.85 22.26
C ARG A 143 -14.78 17.65 22.92
N MET A 144 -15.61 16.71 23.35
CA MET A 144 -15.13 15.42 23.89
C MET A 144 -15.07 14.37 22.78
N PRO A 145 -14.09 13.44 22.77
CA PRO A 145 -13.96 12.40 21.75
C PRO A 145 -15.24 11.62 21.47
N ALA A 146 -16.01 11.28 22.49
CA ALA A 146 -17.25 10.52 22.37
C ALA A 146 -18.35 11.23 21.54
N THR A 147 -18.22 12.54 21.31
CA THR A 147 -19.18 13.33 20.50
C THR A 147 -18.78 13.46 19.03
N LEU A 148 -17.66 12.85 18.64
CA LEU A 148 -17.08 12.94 17.30
C LEU A 148 -17.41 11.69 16.48
N SER A 149 -17.54 11.87 15.15
CA SER A 149 -17.58 10.74 14.23
C SER A 149 -16.21 10.01 14.17
N GLY A 150 -16.17 8.78 13.70
CA GLY A 150 -14.92 8.01 13.56
C GLY A 150 -13.84 8.73 12.76
N GLY A 151 -14.18 9.33 11.61
CA GLY A 151 -13.23 10.13 10.84
C GLY A 151 -12.74 11.39 11.57
N GLN A 152 -13.58 12.02 12.41
CA GLN A 152 -13.14 13.14 13.24
C GLN A 152 -12.20 12.66 14.36
N GLN A 153 -12.48 11.52 14.99
CA GLN A 153 -11.60 10.93 16.00
C GLN A 153 -10.23 10.59 15.42
N GLN A 154 -10.20 10.02 14.23
CA GLN A 154 -8.97 9.75 13.49
C GLN A 154 -8.16 11.03 13.23
N ARG A 155 -8.79 12.10 12.77
CA ARG A 155 -8.13 13.39 12.56
C ARG A 155 -7.60 14.00 13.87
N VAL A 156 -8.30 13.82 14.98
CA VAL A 156 -7.78 14.22 16.30
C VAL A 156 -6.53 13.41 16.68
N ALA A 157 -6.53 12.10 16.45
CA ALA A 157 -5.35 11.26 16.70
C ALA A 157 -4.16 11.67 15.82
N LEU A 158 -4.42 12.01 14.54
CA LEU A 158 -3.41 12.53 13.64
C LEU A 158 -2.88 13.89 14.12
N ALA A 159 -3.76 14.85 14.47
CA ALA A 159 -3.37 16.15 15.02
C ALA A 159 -2.50 15.98 16.28
N ARG A 160 -2.84 15.04 17.17
CA ARG A 160 -2.03 14.72 18.36
C ARG A 160 -0.63 14.21 17.99
N ALA A 161 -0.52 13.41 16.94
CA ALA A 161 0.75 12.86 16.50
C ALA A 161 1.65 13.90 15.83
N ILE A 162 1.07 14.88 15.10
CA ILE A 162 1.83 15.92 14.38
C ILE A 162 2.13 17.17 15.22
N ALA A 163 1.32 17.49 16.24
CA ALA A 163 1.51 18.68 17.08
C ALA A 163 2.92 18.82 17.68
N PRO A 164 3.62 17.72 18.10
CA PRO A 164 5.01 17.79 18.54
C PRO A 164 6.02 18.08 17.43
N ARG A 165 5.59 18.12 16.16
CA ARG A 165 6.44 18.26 14.97
C ARG A 165 7.48 17.14 14.89
N PRO A 166 7.04 15.88 14.77
CA PRO A 166 7.94 14.74 14.64
C PRO A 166 8.68 14.77 13.30
N SER A 167 9.83 14.10 13.21
CA SER A 167 10.56 13.91 11.94
C SER A 167 10.07 12.70 11.14
N VAL A 168 9.36 11.78 11.80
CA VAL A 168 8.75 10.57 11.21
C VAL A 168 7.36 10.37 11.79
N LEU A 169 6.39 10.02 10.96
CA LEU A 169 5.03 9.66 11.36
C LEU A 169 4.76 8.19 11.09
N LEU A 170 4.26 7.48 12.08
CA LEU A 170 3.88 6.07 12.00
C LEU A 170 2.35 5.95 12.14
N LEU A 171 1.71 5.21 11.23
CA LEU A 171 0.27 5.00 11.23
C LEU A 171 -0.03 3.50 11.24
N ASP A 172 -0.66 3.00 12.28
CA ASP A 172 -1.00 1.57 12.42
C ASP A 172 -2.45 1.37 11.99
N GLU A 173 -2.67 0.78 10.80
CA GLU A 173 -3.97 0.54 10.16
C GLU A 173 -4.94 1.74 10.27
N PRO A 174 -4.55 2.92 9.76
CA PRO A 174 -5.26 4.16 10.06
C PRO A 174 -6.71 4.20 9.58
N PHE A 175 -7.10 3.36 8.62
CA PHE A 175 -8.44 3.40 8.00
C PHE A 175 -9.31 2.19 8.34
N SER A 176 -8.83 1.22 9.13
CA SER A 176 -9.52 -0.05 9.40
C SER A 176 -10.87 0.10 10.09
N ASN A 177 -11.03 1.12 10.94
CA ASN A 177 -12.24 1.37 11.72
C ASN A 177 -13.27 2.29 11.05
N LEU A 178 -13.13 2.57 9.74
CA LEU A 178 -14.03 3.42 8.96
C LEU A 178 -14.90 2.58 8.03
N ASP A 179 -16.15 3.03 7.81
CA ASP A 179 -16.98 2.48 6.75
C ASP A 179 -16.40 2.78 5.36
N ALA A 180 -16.78 2.01 4.34
CA ALA A 180 -16.18 2.07 3.01
C ALA A 180 -16.31 3.46 2.34
N SER A 181 -17.43 4.15 2.52
CA SER A 181 -17.68 5.46 1.92
C SER A 181 -16.81 6.56 2.56
N LEU A 182 -16.71 6.54 3.87
CA LEU A 182 -15.91 7.46 4.65
C LEU A 182 -14.41 7.19 4.47
N ARG A 183 -14.01 5.91 4.35
CA ARG A 183 -12.63 5.47 4.17
C ARG A 183 -11.98 6.12 2.93
N SER A 184 -12.64 6.05 1.76
CA SER A 184 -12.12 6.64 0.52
C SER A 184 -11.89 8.16 0.65
N LYS A 185 -12.84 8.88 1.25
CA LYS A 185 -12.72 10.33 1.46
C LYS A 185 -11.60 10.68 2.42
N VAL A 186 -11.56 10.03 3.59
CA VAL A 186 -10.55 10.29 4.63
C VAL A 186 -9.16 9.92 4.14
N ARG A 187 -9.03 8.84 3.36
CA ARG A 187 -7.77 8.43 2.72
C ARG A 187 -7.21 9.54 1.85
N THR A 188 -8.03 10.12 0.96
CA THR A 188 -7.61 11.22 0.08
C THR A 188 -7.19 12.46 0.88
N GLU A 189 -7.95 12.83 1.90
CA GLU A 189 -7.64 14.00 2.74
C GLU A 189 -6.34 13.82 3.53
N ILE A 190 -6.12 12.63 4.11
CA ILE A 190 -4.87 12.32 4.82
C ILE A 190 -3.69 12.29 3.86
N HIS A 191 -3.84 11.72 2.65
CA HIS A 191 -2.79 11.73 1.65
C HIS A 191 -2.36 13.16 1.30
N GLN A 192 -3.31 14.04 0.99
CA GLN A 192 -3.03 15.45 0.70
C GLN A 192 -2.29 16.13 1.85
N LEU A 193 -2.73 15.91 3.09
CA LEU A 193 -2.08 16.44 4.27
C LEU A 193 -0.64 15.93 4.44
N LEU A 194 -0.38 14.64 4.24
CA LEU A 194 0.97 14.06 4.34
C LEU A 194 1.91 14.63 3.28
N VAL A 195 1.42 14.80 2.05
CA VAL A 195 2.17 15.43 0.95
C VAL A 195 2.48 16.89 1.29
N GLU A 196 1.50 17.65 1.78
CA GLU A 196 1.68 19.07 2.17
C GLU A 196 2.69 19.23 3.31
N LEU A 197 2.65 18.35 4.30
CA LEU A 197 3.57 18.35 5.43
C LEU A 197 4.99 17.90 5.04
N GLY A 198 5.16 17.14 3.96
CA GLY A 198 6.42 16.57 3.53
C GLY A 198 7.12 15.72 4.60
N ILE A 199 6.36 15.13 5.53
CA ILE A 199 6.88 14.34 6.64
C ILE A 199 7.12 12.90 6.21
N THR A 200 8.25 12.31 6.61
CA THR A 200 8.50 10.88 6.38
C THR A 200 7.43 10.06 7.08
N THR A 201 6.70 9.24 6.33
CA THR A 201 5.57 8.48 6.85
C THR A 201 5.76 6.98 6.62
N ILE A 202 5.47 6.16 7.63
CA ILE A 202 5.35 4.71 7.47
C ILE A 202 3.97 4.30 7.96
N PHE A 203 3.19 3.64 7.14
CA PHE A 203 1.89 3.15 7.56
C PHE A 203 1.73 1.66 7.29
N VAL A 204 0.96 1.01 8.17
CA VAL A 204 0.59 -0.40 8.05
C VAL A 204 -0.80 -0.48 7.46
N THR A 205 -0.99 -1.36 6.51
CA THR A 205 -2.30 -1.73 5.98
C THR A 205 -2.31 -3.19 5.52
N HIS A 206 -3.50 -3.76 5.41
CA HIS A 206 -3.77 -5.01 4.71
C HIS A 206 -4.54 -4.78 3.40
N ASP A 207 -4.87 -3.53 3.10
CA ASP A 207 -5.59 -3.09 1.91
C ASP A 207 -4.59 -2.65 0.83
N GLN A 208 -4.67 -3.30 -0.34
CA GLN A 208 -3.77 -3.04 -1.47
C GLN A 208 -4.00 -1.66 -2.06
N ASP A 209 -5.27 -1.22 -2.16
CA ASP A 209 -5.62 0.10 -2.71
C ASP A 209 -5.05 1.21 -1.83
N GLU A 210 -5.10 1.03 -0.50
CA GLU A 210 -4.49 1.98 0.42
C GLU A 210 -2.98 2.06 0.21
N ALA A 211 -2.31 0.90 0.13
CA ALA A 211 -0.87 0.83 -0.06
C ALA A 211 -0.42 1.48 -1.37
N PHE A 212 -1.17 1.26 -2.45
CA PHE A 212 -0.82 1.74 -3.80
C PHE A 212 -1.17 3.22 -4.03
N VAL A 213 -2.24 3.72 -3.38
CA VAL A 213 -2.66 5.13 -3.53
C VAL A 213 -1.83 6.07 -2.66
N LEU A 214 -1.44 5.62 -1.46
CA LEU A 214 -0.79 6.49 -0.47
C LEU A 214 0.73 6.33 -0.43
N GLY A 215 1.26 5.15 -0.79
CA GLY A 215 2.68 4.86 -0.67
C GLY A 215 3.46 5.30 -1.90
N ASP A 216 4.48 6.15 -1.73
CA ASP A 216 5.51 6.34 -2.76
C ASP A 216 6.28 5.04 -3.00
N ARG A 217 6.40 4.24 -1.95
CA ARG A 217 6.94 2.89 -1.97
C ARG A 217 6.09 1.96 -1.10
N VAL A 218 6.08 0.70 -1.47
CA VAL A 218 5.41 -0.37 -0.73
C VAL A 218 6.43 -1.45 -0.39
N ALA A 219 6.48 -1.87 0.88
CA ALA A 219 7.22 -3.05 1.31
C ALA A 219 6.21 -4.15 1.67
N VAL A 220 6.25 -5.25 0.93
CA VAL A 220 5.37 -6.40 1.20
C VAL A 220 6.07 -7.35 2.15
N ILE A 221 5.45 -7.57 3.30
CA ILE A 221 5.93 -8.48 4.35
C ILE A 221 5.10 -9.75 4.32
N ALA A 222 5.75 -10.88 4.09
CA ALA A 222 5.18 -12.20 4.24
C ALA A 222 6.26 -13.16 4.76
N ASP A 223 5.83 -14.26 5.35
CA ASP A 223 6.75 -15.26 5.92
C ASP A 223 7.86 -14.64 6.79
N ARG A 224 7.48 -13.60 7.58
CA ARG A 224 8.34 -12.90 8.56
C ARG A 224 9.43 -12.01 7.96
N SER A 225 9.49 -11.87 6.64
CA SER A 225 10.52 -11.10 5.93
C SER A 225 9.90 -10.14 4.89
N VAL A 226 10.68 -9.20 4.37
CA VAL A 226 10.29 -8.37 3.24
C VAL A 226 10.47 -9.17 1.96
N VAL A 227 9.37 -9.51 1.29
CA VAL A 227 9.38 -10.23 0.01
C VAL A 227 9.90 -9.33 -1.11
N GLN A 228 9.41 -8.10 -1.14
CA GLN A 228 9.83 -7.07 -2.09
C GLN A 228 9.49 -5.69 -1.58
N GLN A 229 10.35 -4.71 -1.89
CA GLN A 229 10.08 -3.29 -1.69
C GLN A 229 10.33 -2.53 -2.99
N GLY A 230 9.36 -1.69 -3.40
CA GLY A 230 9.44 -0.93 -4.64
C GLY A 230 8.32 0.10 -4.76
N SER A 231 8.23 0.79 -5.91
CA SER A 231 7.03 1.58 -6.21
C SER A 231 5.84 0.65 -6.49
N PRO A 232 4.59 1.14 -6.33
CA PRO A 232 3.39 0.36 -6.66
C PRO A 232 3.43 -0.29 -8.04
N GLU A 233 3.88 0.46 -9.06
CA GLU A 233 3.96 -0.03 -10.44
C GLU A 233 4.95 -1.18 -10.60
N VAL A 234 6.08 -1.13 -9.86
CA VAL A 234 7.08 -2.21 -9.89
C VAL A 234 6.54 -3.47 -9.22
N LEU A 235 5.85 -3.35 -8.08
CA LEU A 235 5.27 -4.50 -7.40
C LEU A 235 4.15 -5.15 -8.22
N TYR A 236 3.34 -4.35 -8.91
CA TYR A 236 2.23 -4.82 -9.72
C TYR A 236 2.71 -5.45 -11.04
N GLY A 237 3.59 -4.76 -11.76
CA GLY A 237 4.05 -5.19 -13.10
C GLY A 237 5.22 -6.17 -13.08
N ARG A 238 6.07 -6.15 -12.02
CA ARG A 238 7.27 -6.99 -11.90
C ARG A 238 7.40 -7.55 -10.48
N PRO A 239 6.42 -8.34 -10.02
CA PRO A 239 6.50 -8.99 -8.72
C PRO A 239 7.62 -10.03 -8.68
N ALA A 240 8.34 -10.10 -7.55
CA ALA A 240 9.47 -11.02 -7.38
C ALA A 240 9.07 -12.50 -7.31
N THR A 241 7.83 -12.80 -6.95
CA THR A 241 7.31 -14.15 -6.81
C THR A 241 5.89 -14.28 -7.36
N ARG A 242 5.51 -15.50 -7.77
CA ARG A 242 4.15 -15.83 -8.19
C ARG A 242 3.11 -15.53 -7.09
N TRP A 243 3.46 -15.84 -5.84
CA TRP A 243 2.63 -15.50 -4.69
C TRP A 243 2.37 -13.99 -4.61
N LEU A 244 3.42 -13.17 -4.74
CA LEU A 244 3.30 -11.72 -4.70
C LEU A 244 2.44 -11.20 -5.85
N ALA A 245 2.58 -11.76 -7.05
CA ALA A 245 1.76 -11.39 -8.21
C ALA A 245 0.26 -11.53 -7.90
N GLY A 246 -0.16 -12.66 -7.32
CA GLY A 246 -1.54 -12.90 -6.92
C GLY A 246 -1.96 -12.12 -5.66
N PHE A 247 -1.00 -11.78 -4.80
CA PHE A 247 -1.28 -11.02 -3.58
C PHE A 247 -1.55 -9.54 -3.87
N VAL A 248 -0.90 -8.92 -4.86
CA VAL A 248 -1.04 -7.48 -5.15
C VAL A 248 -2.11 -7.17 -6.20
N GLY A 249 -2.81 -8.16 -6.70
CA GLY A 249 -3.92 -8.00 -7.65
C GLY A 249 -4.24 -9.29 -8.39
N ASP A 250 -5.37 -9.30 -9.08
CA ASP A 250 -5.76 -10.43 -9.92
C ASP A 250 -4.68 -10.71 -10.97
N ALA A 251 -4.41 -11.99 -11.23
CA ALA A 251 -3.35 -12.43 -12.11
C ALA A 251 -3.75 -13.69 -12.89
N ASN A 252 -3.54 -13.66 -14.20
CA ASN A 252 -3.55 -14.85 -15.04
C ASN A 252 -2.11 -15.35 -15.17
N PHE A 253 -1.92 -16.66 -15.00
CA PHE A 253 -0.64 -17.30 -15.28
C PHE A 253 -0.81 -18.19 -16.50
N VAL A 254 -0.14 -17.81 -17.60
CA VAL A 254 -0.28 -18.46 -18.89
C VAL A 254 1.04 -19.14 -19.26
N ALA A 255 1.00 -20.44 -19.47
CA ALA A 255 2.16 -21.20 -19.92
C ALA A 255 2.68 -20.71 -21.27
N ALA A 256 3.99 -20.63 -21.41
CA ALA A 256 4.66 -20.12 -22.60
C ALA A 256 6.00 -20.84 -22.85
N GLU A 257 6.38 -20.90 -24.11
CA GLU A 257 7.73 -21.30 -24.55
C GLU A 257 8.54 -20.03 -24.80
N ALA A 258 9.54 -19.77 -23.95
CA ALA A 258 10.39 -18.60 -24.00
C ALA A 258 11.68 -18.85 -24.76
N ALA A 259 12.13 -17.84 -25.53
CA ALA A 259 13.42 -17.79 -26.19
C ALA A 259 13.98 -16.37 -26.13
N GLY A 260 14.93 -16.12 -25.25
CA GLY A 260 15.48 -14.81 -24.96
C GLY A 260 14.41 -13.84 -24.45
N THR A 261 14.19 -12.70 -25.10
CA THR A 261 13.25 -11.66 -24.67
C THR A 261 11.83 -11.82 -25.24
N ARG A 262 11.50 -12.98 -25.77
CA ARG A 262 10.17 -13.28 -26.33
C ARG A 262 9.69 -14.64 -25.88
N ALA A 263 8.38 -14.78 -25.73
CA ALA A 263 7.71 -16.04 -25.47
C ALA A 263 6.51 -16.22 -26.39
N VAL A 264 6.16 -17.48 -26.67
CA VAL A 264 4.97 -17.84 -27.46
C VAL A 264 3.96 -18.51 -26.53
N THR A 265 2.74 -18.02 -26.55
CA THR A 265 1.61 -18.49 -25.73
C THR A 265 0.40 -18.81 -26.60
N ALA A 266 -0.64 -19.41 -26.01
CA ALA A 266 -1.94 -19.57 -26.66
C ALA A 266 -2.60 -18.20 -27.04
N LEU A 267 -2.22 -17.12 -26.37
CA LEU A 267 -2.67 -15.75 -26.66
C LEU A 267 -1.86 -15.05 -27.76
N GLY A 268 -0.82 -15.70 -28.29
CA GLY A 268 0.11 -15.17 -29.28
C GLY A 268 1.49 -14.84 -28.70
N PRO A 269 2.33 -14.11 -29.45
CA PRO A 269 3.68 -13.75 -29.03
C PRO A 269 3.66 -12.65 -27.97
N VAL A 270 4.50 -12.80 -26.92
CA VAL A 270 4.61 -11.89 -25.77
C VAL A 270 6.06 -11.46 -25.60
N GLY A 271 6.31 -10.17 -25.41
CA GLY A 271 7.62 -9.66 -24.99
C GLY A 271 7.86 -9.93 -23.51
N LEU A 272 9.13 -10.14 -23.11
CA LEU A 272 9.49 -10.36 -21.71
C LEU A 272 10.25 -9.15 -21.16
N TYR A 273 10.07 -8.84 -19.87
CA TYR A 273 10.89 -7.85 -19.17
C TYR A 273 12.32 -8.34 -18.98
N GLU A 274 12.49 -9.63 -18.68
CA GLU A 274 13.78 -10.30 -18.49
C GLU A 274 13.88 -11.50 -19.42
N PRO A 275 15.06 -11.80 -19.96
CA PRO A 275 15.24 -12.97 -20.81
C PRO A 275 14.91 -14.27 -20.09
N ALA A 276 14.32 -15.23 -20.82
CA ALA A 276 14.08 -16.60 -20.36
C ALA A 276 14.23 -17.59 -21.51
N ASP A 277 14.51 -18.84 -21.19
CA ASP A 277 14.56 -19.93 -22.16
C ASP A 277 13.80 -21.14 -21.62
N GLY A 278 13.05 -21.83 -22.48
CA GLY A 278 12.20 -22.97 -22.15
C GLY A 278 10.83 -22.61 -21.64
N THR A 279 10.17 -23.55 -20.97
CA THR A 279 8.80 -23.41 -20.49
C THR A 279 8.75 -22.53 -19.25
N VAL A 280 7.90 -21.49 -19.28
CA VAL A 280 7.69 -20.51 -18.21
C VAL A 280 6.21 -20.18 -18.05
N ASP A 281 5.82 -19.68 -16.89
CA ASP A 281 4.50 -19.09 -16.63
C ASP A 281 4.58 -17.57 -16.75
N LEU A 282 3.83 -16.97 -17.68
CA LEU A 282 3.76 -15.52 -17.84
C LEU A 282 2.69 -14.93 -16.94
N LEU A 283 3.00 -13.83 -16.28
CA LEU A 283 2.02 -13.00 -15.60
C LEU A 283 1.31 -12.11 -16.61
N ILE A 284 0.02 -12.29 -16.78
CA ILE A 284 -0.86 -11.47 -17.59
C ILE A 284 -1.91 -10.83 -16.68
N ARG A 285 -1.95 -9.51 -16.62
CA ARG A 285 -2.95 -8.82 -15.83
C ARG A 285 -4.32 -8.83 -16.54
N PRO A 286 -5.45 -8.87 -15.80
CA PRO A 286 -6.79 -8.92 -16.40
C PRO A 286 -7.10 -7.78 -17.38
N GLU A 287 -6.57 -6.58 -17.11
CA GLU A 287 -6.72 -5.39 -17.96
C GLU A 287 -5.82 -5.40 -19.21
N GLU A 288 -4.84 -6.28 -19.28
CA GLU A 288 -3.99 -6.51 -20.47
C GLU A 288 -4.63 -7.47 -21.45
N LEU A 289 -5.81 -8.01 -21.12
CA LEU A 289 -6.58 -8.89 -22.00
C LEU A 289 -7.75 -8.13 -22.62
N GLU A 290 -7.86 -8.21 -23.94
CA GLU A 290 -8.98 -7.69 -24.69
C GLU A 290 -9.95 -8.83 -25.05
N LEU A 291 -11.24 -8.61 -24.75
CA LEU A 291 -12.31 -9.52 -25.10
C LEU A 291 -13.06 -8.98 -26.30
N VAL A 292 -13.11 -9.76 -27.40
CA VAL A 292 -13.81 -9.44 -28.62
C VAL A 292 -14.92 -10.47 -28.85
N PRO A 293 -16.19 -10.05 -29.01
CA PRO A 293 -17.26 -10.98 -29.38
C PRO A 293 -16.94 -11.70 -30.70
N ASP A 294 -17.15 -13.01 -30.76
CA ASP A 294 -16.90 -13.77 -32.01
C ASP A 294 -18.06 -13.58 -32.98
N SER A 295 -18.09 -12.38 -33.62
CA SER A 295 -19.15 -12.00 -34.56
C SER A 295 -18.96 -12.61 -35.96
N GLY A 296 -18.11 -13.62 -36.13
CA GLY A 296 -17.90 -14.30 -37.42
C GLY A 296 -17.34 -13.44 -38.56
N ARG A 297 -16.98 -12.19 -38.31
CA ARG A 297 -16.33 -11.28 -39.27
C ARG A 297 -14.88 -11.05 -38.83
N SER A 298 -13.95 -11.63 -39.57
CA SER A 298 -12.54 -11.25 -39.49
C SER A 298 -12.42 -9.76 -39.83
N VAL A 299 -12.04 -8.95 -38.81
CA VAL A 299 -11.62 -7.57 -39.07
C VAL A 299 -10.26 -7.63 -39.73
N GLN A 300 -10.28 -7.47 -41.10
CA GLN A 300 -9.06 -7.27 -41.88
C GLN A 300 -8.40 -5.97 -41.40
N GLY A 301 -7.22 -6.07 -40.76
CA GLY A 301 -6.43 -4.88 -40.53
C GLY A 301 -5.43 -4.87 -39.38
N SER A 302 -4.96 -6.02 -38.85
CA SER A 302 -3.77 -6.00 -37.96
C SER A 302 -2.95 -7.28 -38.12
N HIS A 303 -1.95 -7.22 -38.96
CA HIS A 303 -1.16 -8.36 -39.44
C HIS A 303 -0.07 -8.86 -38.50
N ASP A 304 -0.03 -8.48 -37.19
CA ASP A 304 1.13 -8.85 -36.33
C ASP A 304 0.78 -9.36 -34.92
N ARG A 305 -0.49 -9.38 -34.53
CA ARG A 305 -0.95 -9.94 -33.25
C ARG A 305 -1.94 -11.05 -33.57
N GLY A 306 -1.57 -12.30 -33.31
CA GLY A 306 -2.34 -13.52 -33.64
C GLY A 306 -3.86 -13.41 -33.47
N ASP A 307 -4.60 -14.36 -34.05
CA ASP A 307 -6.10 -14.37 -34.12
C ASP A 307 -6.77 -14.36 -32.73
N GLY A 308 -6.01 -14.43 -31.63
CA GLY A 308 -6.49 -14.55 -30.26
C GLY A 308 -6.97 -15.97 -29.92
N LEU A 309 -7.14 -16.24 -28.65
CA LEU A 309 -7.62 -17.52 -28.12
C LEU A 309 -9.15 -17.53 -28.08
N SER A 310 -9.78 -18.54 -28.68
CA SER A 310 -11.25 -18.71 -28.63
C SER A 310 -11.66 -19.30 -27.28
N GLY A 311 -12.66 -18.72 -26.65
CA GLY A 311 -13.14 -19.16 -25.34
C GLY A 311 -14.62 -18.90 -25.16
N ARG A 312 -15.18 -19.44 -24.07
CA ARG A 312 -16.58 -19.26 -23.68
C ARG A 312 -16.65 -18.46 -22.39
N VAL A 313 -17.50 -17.45 -22.33
CA VAL A 313 -17.76 -16.67 -21.12
C VAL A 313 -18.50 -17.52 -20.09
N GLU A 314 -17.87 -17.76 -18.94
CA GLU A 314 -18.47 -18.48 -17.81
C GLU A 314 -19.14 -17.57 -16.79
N LEU A 315 -18.56 -16.39 -16.57
CA LEU A 315 -19.05 -15.39 -15.60
C LEU A 315 -18.92 -13.98 -16.18
N VAL A 316 -19.87 -13.12 -15.83
CA VAL A 316 -19.84 -11.68 -16.12
C VAL A 316 -20.26 -10.96 -14.85
N GLU A 317 -19.41 -10.09 -14.32
CA GLU A 317 -19.68 -9.26 -13.16
C GLU A 317 -19.53 -7.78 -13.55
N PHE A 318 -20.62 -7.03 -13.46
CA PHE A 318 -20.65 -5.61 -13.75
C PHE A 318 -20.79 -4.81 -12.45
N VAL A 319 -19.81 -3.97 -12.16
CA VAL A 319 -19.75 -3.15 -10.92
C VAL A 319 -19.96 -1.65 -11.19
N GLY A 320 -20.63 -1.30 -12.30
CA GLY A 320 -20.99 0.07 -12.65
C GLY A 320 -19.96 0.75 -13.57
N HIS A 321 -18.71 0.75 -13.23
CA HIS A 321 -17.62 1.36 -14.03
C HIS A 321 -16.75 0.30 -14.73
N ASP A 322 -16.69 -0.91 -14.18
CA ASP A 322 -15.88 -2.02 -14.71
C ASP A 322 -16.74 -3.26 -14.93
N THR A 323 -16.33 -4.07 -15.90
CA THR A 323 -16.85 -5.42 -16.11
C THR A 323 -15.71 -6.42 -16.02
N THR A 324 -15.87 -7.43 -15.15
CA THR A 324 -14.97 -8.57 -15.04
C THR A 324 -15.62 -9.78 -15.71
N TYR A 325 -14.83 -10.50 -16.51
CA TYR A 325 -15.22 -11.74 -17.15
C TYR A 325 -14.33 -12.86 -16.69
N VAL A 326 -14.92 -14.06 -16.52
CA VAL A 326 -14.18 -15.32 -16.48
C VAL A 326 -14.47 -16.04 -17.79
N VAL A 327 -13.41 -16.30 -18.55
CA VAL A 327 -13.48 -16.96 -19.84
C VAL A 327 -12.74 -18.28 -19.79
N ARG A 328 -13.41 -19.38 -20.15
CA ARG A 328 -12.81 -20.70 -20.29
C ARG A 328 -12.38 -20.89 -21.75
N ALA A 329 -11.11 -21.10 -21.96
CA ALA A 329 -10.53 -21.37 -23.27
C ALA A 329 -9.68 -22.64 -23.18
N GLU A 330 -10.16 -23.75 -23.77
CA GLU A 330 -9.58 -25.08 -23.60
C GLU A 330 -9.44 -25.41 -22.08
N ASP A 331 -8.21 -25.64 -21.62
CA ASP A 331 -7.89 -25.95 -20.22
C ASP A 331 -7.51 -24.71 -19.40
N ILE A 332 -7.56 -23.51 -19.99
CA ILE A 332 -7.14 -22.25 -19.35
C ILE A 332 -8.38 -21.46 -18.92
N GLU A 333 -8.36 -20.96 -17.69
CA GLU A 333 -9.30 -19.98 -17.18
C GLU A 333 -8.65 -18.61 -17.17
N LEU A 334 -9.28 -17.62 -17.83
CA LEU A 334 -8.75 -16.26 -17.97
C LEU A 334 -9.72 -15.28 -17.29
N HIS A 335 -9.17 -14.48 -16.38
CA HIS A 335 -9.84 -13.32 -15.80
C HIS A 335 -9.54 -12.09 -16.64
N ILE A 336 -10.57 -11.38 -17.08
CA ILE A 336 -10.46 -10.21 -17.97
C ILE A 336 -11.20 -9.04 -17.33
N ARG A 337 -10.57 -7.88 -17.25
CA ARG A 337 -11.20 -6.66 -16.72
C ARG A 337 -11.27 -5.59 -17.81
N ARG A 338 -12.44 -4.96 -17.95
CA ARG A 338 -12.66 -3.87 -18.89
C ARG A 338 -13.36 -2.70 -18.19
N ALA A 339 -12.82 -1.50 -18.39
CA ALA A 339 -13.44 -0.25 -17.91
C ALA A 339 -14.59 0.14 -18.86
N SER A 340 -15.66 -0.67 -18.96
CA SER A 340 -16.80 -0.42 -19.84
C SER A 340 -18.01 -1.28 -19.46
N MET A 341 -19.15 -0.97 -20.08
CA MET A 341 -20.34 -1.84 -20.05
C MET A 341 -20.04 -3.23 -20.60
N PRO A 342 -20.79 -4.28 -20.18
CA PRO A 342 -20.65 -5.62 -20.71
C PRO A 342 -20.80 -5.66 -22.24
N VAL A 343 -19.90 -6.39 -22.92
CA VAL A 343 -19.89 -6.57 -24.37
C VAL A 343 -20.20 -7.99 -24.79
N ALA A 344 -20.24 -8.92 -23.84
CA ALA A 344 -20.61 -10.32 -24.06
C ALA A 344 -21.40 -10.83 -22.86
N ALA A 345 -22.31 -11.76 -23.08
CA ALA A 345 -23.11 -12.40 -22.06
C ALA A 345 -22.52 -13.77 -21.66
N ARG A 346 -22.94 -14.28 -20.49
CA ARG A 346 -22.59 -15.64 -20.06
C ARG A 346 -23.01 -16.66 -21.10
N GLY A 347 -22.11 -17.55 -21.48
CA GLY A 347 -22.30 -18.62 -22.45
C GLY A 347 -21.92 -18.23 -23.87
N GLU A 348 -21.67 -16.97 -24.16
CA GLU A 348 -21.23 -16.52 -25.49
C GLU A 348 -19.79 -16.96 -25.80
N GLN A 349 -19.55 -17.20 -27.10
CA GLN A 349 -18.21 -17.43 -27.63
C GLN A 349 -17.53 -16.09 -27.88
N VAL A 350 -16.29 -15.99 -27.45
CA VAL A 350 -15.47 -14.78 -27.51
C VAL A 350 -14.07 -15.12 -27.94
N ARG A 351 -13.33 -14.11 -28.42
CA ARG A 351 -11.88 -14.18 -28.61
C ARG A 351 -11.18 -13.33 -27.58
N VAL A 352 -10.13 -13.88 -26.97
CA VAL A 352 -9.29 -13.21 -26.00
C VAL A 352 -7.93 -12.94 -26.62
N ARG A 353 -7.50 -11.67 -26.61
CA ARG A 353 -6.20 -11.25 -27.11
C ARG A 353 -5.42 -10.57 -26.00
N TRP A 354 -4.12 -10.78 -25.98
CA TRP A 354 -3.23 -9.99 -25.16
C TRP A 354 -2.89 -8.66 -25.84
N VAL A 355 -3.00 -7.56 -25.12
CA VAL A 355 -2.77 -6.19 -25.63
C VAL A 355 -1.63 -5.47 -24.90
N GLY A 356 -0.99 -6.13 -23.94
CA GLY A 356 0.17 -5.61 -23.24
C GLY A 356 1.41 -5.47 -24.13
N ASP A 357 2.49 -4.96 -23.57
CA ASP A 357 3.79 -4.78 -24.25
C ASP A 357 4.80 -5.85 -23.82
N ARG A 358 4.94 -6.07 -22.50
CA ARG A 358 5.84 -7.04 -21.92
C ARG A 358 5.22 -7.67 -20.68
N ALA A 359 5.59 -8.93 -20.41
CA ALA A 359 5.15 -9.68 -19.26
C ALA A 359 6.33 -10.05 -18.34
N ALA A 360 6.08 -10.12 -17.03
CA ALA A 360 6.93 -10.82 -16.10
C ALA A 360 6.70 -12.33 -16.24
N TRP A 361 7.70 -13.12 -15.87
CA TRP A 361 7.62 -14.58 -15.95
C TRP A 361 8.09 -15.23 -14.66
N PHE A 362 7.62 -16.45 -14.43
CA PHE A 362 8.02 -17.32 -13.32
C PHE A 362 8.38 -18.71 -13.83
N PRO A 363 9.26 -19.45 -13.14
CA PRO A 363 9.46 -20.86 -13.42
C PRO A 363 8.13 -21.62 -13.31
N THR A 364 7.90 -22.56 -14.22
CA THR A 364 6.74 -23.46 -14.16
C THR A 364 6.91 -24.39 -12.94
N GLU A 365 5.88 -24.51 -12.09
CA GLU A 365 5.86 -25.38 -10.89
C GLU A 365 5.70 -26.85 -11.26
#